data_b5c766fea0497771831a4ce157625934
#
_entry.id   b5c766fea0497771831a4ce157625934
#
_cell.length_a   1.000
_cell.length_b   1.000
_cell.length_c   1.000
_cell.angle_alpha   90.00
_cell.angle_beta   90.00
_cell.angle_gamma   90.00
#
_symmetry.space_group_name_H-M   'P 1'
#
loop_
_entity.id
_entity.type
_entity.pdbx_description
1 polymer ?
#
loop_
_entity_poly.entity_id
_entity_poly.type
_entity_poly.pdbx_seq_one_letter_code
_entity_poly.pdbx_strand_id
1 'polypeptide(L)'
;MSRPVYTLYCSPDSASFIVRLALRLTGAEFAERQIDRPSGELDSPAYRAMHPLGKIPAIETPDGPMFETAAILMYLAERHPGLAPAQGSAERAAFLKWYFYTVTNLHAPLMQVFYPERVAGAECAVAVVAHQATKLQEHFAILDQMVARDAPDWLSARPSIFSFYVGVMVRWLSGFPAGHPARLTTADLPALGPILAQLETCSAAQDVAKAEGCAPTIFTAAY
;
A
#
# COMPACT_ATOMS: atom_id res chain seq x y z
N MET A 1 20.88 1.67 24.22
CA MET A 1 20.04 1.14 23.13
C MET A 1 20.47 1.81 21.84
N SER A 2 20.78 1.06 20.78
CA SER A 2 21.09 1.63 19.47
C SER A 2 19.87 2.40 18.94
N ARG A 3 20.11 3.51 18.23
CA ARG A 3 19.05 4.25 17.53
C ARG A 3 18.46 3.33 16.45
N PRO A 4 17.13 3.21 16.33
CA PRO A 4 16.54 2.41 15.27
C PRO A 4 16.98 2.91 13.89
N VAL A 5 17.13 2.00 12.94
CA VAL A 5 17.60 2.32 11.58
C VAL A 5 16.58 3.19 10.84
N TYR A 6 15.30 2.98 11.11
CA TYR A 6 14.19 3.70 10.48
C TYR A 6 13.23 4.26 11.52
N THR A 7 12.60 5.39 11.23
CA THR A 7 11.45 5.90 11.99
C THR A 7 10.28 6.11 11.02
N LEU A 8 9.24 5.28 11.12
CA LEU A 8 8.03 5.41 10.30
C LEU A 8 7.03 6.36 10.95
N TYR A 9 6.66 7.41 10.26
CA TYR A 9 5.56 8.30 10.63
C TYR A 9 4.26 7.73 10.06
N CYS A 10 3.35 7.37 10.94
CA CYS A 10 2.20 6.52 10.59
C CYS A 10 0.88 7.04 11.18
N SER A 11 -0.20 6.51 10.65
CA SER A 11 -1.56 6.64 11.19
C SER A 11 -2.30 5.32 10.91
N PRO A 12 -3.21 4.89 11.79
CA PRO A 12 -3.96 3.66 11.55
C PRO A 12 -4.65 3.63 10.18
N ASP A 13 -4.67 2.47 9.57
CA ASP A 13 -5.31 2.15 8.28
C ASP A 13 -5.06 3.18 7.17
N SER A 14 -3.82 3.67 7.10
CA SER A 14 -3.37 4.61 6.06
C SER A 14 -2.28 3.95 5.18
N ALA A 15 -1.74 4.69 4.21
CA ALA A 15 -0.66 4.17 3.36
C ALA A 15 0.62 3.80 4.15
N SER A 16 0.75 4.24 5.41
CA SER A 16 1.80 3.73 6.31
C SER A 16 1.65 2.24 6.65
N PHE A 17 0.44 1.68 6.54
CA PHE A 17 0.21 0.24 6.71
C PHE A 17 1.07 -0.58 5.74
N ILE A 18 1.14 -0.14 4.47
CA ILE A 18 1.95 -0.81 3.42
C ILE A 18 3.44 -0.76 3.77
N VAL A 19 3.93 0.41 4.21
CA VAL A 19 5.33 0.58 4.60
C VAL A 19 5.66 -0.24 5.85
N ARG A 20 4.75 -0.30 6.83
CA ARG A 20 4.92 -1.12 8.03
C ARG A 20 5.05 -2.61 7.69
N LEU A 21 4.21 -3.13 6.78
CA LEU A 21 4.30 -4.49 6.27
C LEU A 21 5.67 -4.77 5.64
N ALA A 22 6.16 -3.85 4.80
CA ALA A 22 7.48 -3.96 4.19
C ALA A 22 8.61 -3.93 5.22
N LEU A 23 8.56 -3.02 6.19
CA LEU A 23 9.54 -2.93 7.28
C LEU A 23 9.60 -4.23 8.12
N ARG A 24 8.46 -4.84 8.41
CA ARG A 24 8.42 -6.15 9.10
C ARG A 24 9.12 -7.26 8.32
N LEU A 25 9.05 -7.22 6.99
CA LEU A 25 9.80 -8.19 6.15
C LEU A 25 11.30 -7.98 6.17
N THR A 26 11.78 -6.75 6.40
CA THR A 26 13.23 -6.47 6.40
C THR A 26 13.97 -7.14 7.56
N GLY A 27 13.29 -7.40 8.67
CA GLY A 27 13.90 -7.78 9.93
C GLY A 27 14.72 -6.66 10.59
N ALA A 28 14.75 -5.46 10.03
CA ALA A 28 15.45 -4.31 10.59
C ALA A 28 14.71 -3.71 11.79
N GLU A 29 15.44 -3.21 12.77
CA GLU A 29 14.85 -2.43 13.86
C GLU A 29 14.32 -1.10 13.32
N PHE A 30 13.07 -0.79 13.60
CA PHE A 30 12.44 0.48 13.29
C PHE A 30 11.57 0.96 14.44
N ALA A 31 11.46 2.28 14.55
CA ALA A 31 10.51 2.94 15.43
C ALA A 31 9.27 3.39 14.65
N GLU A 32 8.17 3.49 15.35
CA GLU A 32 6.93 4.05 14.83
C GLU A 32 6.61 5.34 15.59
N ARG A 33 6.26 6.38 14.85
CA ARG A 33 5.74 7.62 15.39
C ARG A 33 4.34 7.85 14.83
N GLN A 34 3.36 7.67 15.68
CA GLN A 34 1.98 7.95 15.29
C GLN A 34 1.77 9.47 15.19
N ILE A 35 1.20 9.90 14.08
CA ILE A 35 0.86 11.29 13.80
C ILE A 35 -0.48 11.62 14.44
N ASP A 36 -0.52 12.69 15.21
CA ASP A 36 -1.76 13.28 15.74
C ASP A 36 -2.44 14.13 14.67
N ARG A 37 -3.24 13.47 13.82
CA ARG A 37 -3.97 14.13 12.73
C ARG A 37 -5.00 15.16 13.24
N PRO A 38 -5.77 14.89 14.33
CA PRO A 38 -6.71 15.86 14.89
C PRO A 38 -6.05 17.17 15.36
N SER A 39 -4.81 17.13 15.86
CA SER A 39 -4.09 18.34 16.29
C SER A 39 -3.52 19.16 15.12
N GLY A 40 -3.64 18.68 13.87
CA GLY A 40 -3.06 19.36 12.71
C GLY A 40 -1.55 19.14 12.57
N GLU A 41 -0.99 18.11 13.20
CA GLU A 41 0.46 17.82 13.14
C GLU A 41 1.01 17.71 11.72
N LEU A 42 0.21 17.22 10.76
CA LEU A 42 0.58 17.12 9.35
C LEU A 42 0.93 18.49 8.71
N ASP A 43 0.38 19.57 9.24
CA ASP A 43 0.61 20.92 8.76
C ASP A 43 1.72 21.65 9.52
N SER A 44 2.30 21.02 10.54
CA SER A 44 3.40 21.60 11.31
C SER A 44 4.63 21.85 10.42
N PRO A 45 5.42 22.93 10.65
CA PRO A 45 6.65 23.17 9.89
C PRO A 45 7.63 22.00 9.96
N ALA A 46 7.71 21.32 11.11
CA ALA A 46 8.58 20.17 11.29
C ALA A 46 8.16 18.99 10.40
N TYR A 47 6.86 18.67 10.32
CA TYR A 47 6.40 17.59 9.46
C TYR A 47 6.47 17.98 7.98
N ARG A 48 6.14 19.22 7.63
CA ARG A 48 6.24 19.75 6.26
C ARG A 48 7.67 19.76 5.71
N ALA A 49 8.66 19.85 6.56
CA ALA A 49 10.07 19.70 6.17
C ALA A 49 10.40 18.26 5.71
N MET A 50 9.69 17.26 6.23
CA MET A 50 9.85 15.85 5.82
C MET A 50 8.95 15.49 4.65
N HIS A 51 7.71 15.97 4.66
CA HIS A 51 6.70 15.68 3.65
C HIS A 51 6.01 16.99 3.20
N PRO A 52 6.41 17.59 2.08
CA PRO A 52 5.95 18.93 1.68
C PRO A 52 4.42 19.03 1.48
N LEU A 53 3.76 17.91 1.19
CA LEU A 53 2.31 17.85 1.05
C LEU A 53 1.57 17.52 2.36
N GLY A 54 2.28 17.31 3.50
CA GLY A 54 1.65 16.94 4.77
C GLY A 54 0.79 15.68 4.68
N LYS A 55 1.33 14.63 4.08
CA LYS A 55 0.64 13.34 3.93
C LYS A 55 1.40 12.23 4.68
N ILE A 56 0.76 11.09 4.82
CA ILE A 56 1.31 9.86 5.38
C ILE A 56 1.41 8.84 4.24
N PRO A 57 2.49 8.04 4.18
CA PRO A 57 3.62 7.95 5.12
C PRO A 57 4.75 8.96 4.85
N ALA A 58 5.54 9.21 5.90
CA ALA A 58 6.92 9.66 5.80
C ALA A 58 7.81 8.70 6.60
N ILE A 59 9.09 8.62 6.27
CA ILE A 59 10.06 7.77 6.98
C ILE A 59 11.39 8.50 7.11
N GLU A 60 11.99 8.47 8.30
CA GLU A 60 13.41 8.80 8.47
C GLU A 60 14.25 7.59 8.12
N THR A 61 15.28 7.79 7.35
CA THR A 61 16.24 6.78 6.91
C THR A 61 17.66 7.23 7.20
N PRO A 62 18.68 6.35 7.11
CA PRO A 62 20.09 6.77 7.20
C PRO A 62 20.50 7.84 6.18
N ASP A 63 19.79 7.93 5.04
CA ASP A 63 20.07 8.89 3.97
C ASP A 63 19.20 10.16 4.05
N GLY A 64 18.40 10.30 5.12
CA GLY A 64 17.50 11.41 5.36
C GLY A 64 16.03 11.04 5.24
N PRO A 65 15.11 12.02 5.38
CA PRO A 65 13.68 11.80 5.31
C PRO A 65 13.24 11.47 3.89
N MET A 66 12.25 10.56 3.79
CA MET A 66 11.60 10.18 2.54
C MET A 66 10.08 10.20 2.66
N PHE A 67 9.43 10.49 1.56
CA PHE A 67 7.99 10.41 1.37
C PHE A 67 7.67 9.73 0.03
N GLU A 68 6.40 9.57 -0.33
CA GLU A 68 5.88 8.73 -1.39
C GLU A 68 5.97 7.23 -1.04
N THR A 69 4.82 6.60 -0.82
CA THR A 69 4.74 5.17 -0.45
C THR A 69 5.58 4.30 -1.39
N ALA A 70 5.43 4.50 -2.68
CA ALA A 70 6.15 3.71 -3.68
C ALA A 70 7.67 3.91 -3.63
N ALA A 71 8.13 5.15 -3.43
CA ALA A 71 9.56 5.44 -3.31
C ALA A 71 10.16 4.82 -2.05
N ILE A 72 9.46 4.92 -0.92
CA ILE A 72 9.88 4.29 0.35
C ILE A 72 9.99 2.77 0.19
N LEU A 73 9.03 2.13 -0.43
CA LEU A 73 9.05 0.68 -0.67
C LEU A 73 10.23 0.27 -1.56
N MET A 74 10.48 1.00 -2.63
CA MET A 74 11.63 0.74 -3.51
C MET A 74 12.97 0.94 -2.79
N TYR A 75 13.09 2.00 -1.99
CA TYR A 75 14.26 2.26 -1.16
C TYR A 75 14.54 1.10 -0.19
N LEU A 76 13.51 0.58 0.48
CA LEU A 76 13.63 -0.58 1.36
C LEU A 76 14.06 -1.82 0.58
N ALA A 77 13.47 -2.05 -0.61
CA ALA A 77 13.80 -3.22 -1.44
C ALA A 77 15.23 -3.20 -2.00
N GLU A 78 15.80 -2.02 -2.21
CA GLU A 78 17.21 -1.89 -2.64
C GLU A 78 18.20 -2.21 -1.52
N ARG A 79 17.82 -1.97 -0.27
CA ARG A 79 18.66 -2.21 0.91
C ARG A 79 18.45 -3.58 1.56
N HIS A 80 17.30 -4.18 1.34
CA HIS A 80 16.91 -5.44 1.95
C HIS A 80 16.55 -6.46 0.86
N PRO A 81 17.47 -7.37 0.49
CA PRO A 81 17.21 -8.38 -0.53
C PRO A 81 15.99 -9.24 -0.23
N GLY A 82 15.25 -9.62 -1.26
CA GLY A 82 14.07 -10.47 -1.14
C GLY A 82 12.73 -9.73 -1.12
N LEU A 83 12.72 -8.41 -0.95
CA LEU A 83 11.49 -7.60 -0.99
C LEU A 83 10.98 -7.32 -2.42
N ALA A 84 11.87 -7.42 -3.41
CA ALA A 84 11.59 -7.27 -4.84
C ALA A 84 12.65 -8.05 -5.65
N PRO A 85 12.43 -8.31 -6.95
CA PRO A 85 13.45 -8.87 -7.82
C PRO A 85 14.72 -8.01 -7.84
N ALA A 86 15.88 -8.66 -7.77
CA ALA A 86 17.17 -7.96 -7.75
C ALA A 86 17.41 -7.12 -9.01
N GLN A 87 18.21 -6.08 -8.89
CA GLN A 87 18.68 -5.33 -10.05
C GLN A 87 19.42 -6.27 -11.01
N GLY A 88 19.12 -6.15 -12.30
CA GLY A 88 19.71 -7.02 -13.34
C GLY A 88 19.10 -8.41 -13.46
N SER A 89 18.17 -8.82 -12.58
CA SER A 89 17.44 -10.08 -12.77
C SER A 89 16.47 -10.02 -13.95
N ALA A 90 16.17 -11.16 -14.54
CA ALA A 90 15.25 -11.28 -15.67
C ALA A 90 13.83 -10.75 -15.35
N GLU A 91 13.40 -10.85 -14.09
CA GLU A 91 12.08 -10.43 -13.64
C GLU A 91 11.98 -8.92 -13.35
N ARG A 92 13.12 -8.23 -13.19
CA ARG A 92 13.13 -6.82 -12.73
C ARG A 92 12.32 -5.90 -13.63
N ALA A 93 12.43 -6.05 -14.95
CA ALA A 93 11.68 -5.20 -15.89
C ALA A 93 10.17 -5.43 -15.80
N ALA A 94 9.73 -6.68 -15.69
CA ALA A 94 8.32 -7.03 -15.50
C ALA A 94 7.79 -6.48 -14.17
N PHE A 95 8.55 -6.67 -13.08
CA PHE A 95 8.21 -6.11 -11.77
C PHE A 95 8.05 -4.58 -11.83
N LEU A 96 9.02 -3.85 -12.36
CA LEU A 96 8.96 -2.38 -12.43
C LEU A 96 7.76 -1.90 -13.25
N LYS A 97 7.47 -2.54 -14.38
CA LYS A 97 6.29 -2.23 -15.20
C LYS A 97 5.01 -2.32 -14.37
N TRP A 98 4.79 -3.43 -13.67
CA TRP A 98 3.58 -3.64 -12.88
C TRP A 98 3.56 -2.82 -11.58
N TYR A 99 4.73 -2.58 -11.00
CA TYR A 99 4.85 -1.72 -9.82
C TYR A 99 4.40 -0.29 -10.13
N PHE A 100 4.93 0.32 -11.19
CA PHE A 100 4.51 1.67 -11.59
C PHE A 100 3.09 1.70 -12.15
N TYR A 101 2.65 0.64 -12.83
CA TYR A 101 1.24 0.49 -13.21
C TYR A 101 0.32 0.58 -11.98
N THR A 102 0.67 -0.10 -10.90
CA THR A 102 -0.08 -0.08 -9.64
C THR A 102 -0.10 1.31 -9.01
N VAL A 103 1.03 2.01 -8.98
CA VAL A 103 1.12 3.37 -8.45
C VAL A 103 0.19 4.33 -9.20
N THR A 104 0.20 4.28 -10.53
CA THR A 104 -0.49 5.26 -11.36
C THR A 104 -1.95 4.92 -11.64
N ASN A 105 -2.27 3.64 -11.79
CA ASN A 105 -3.59 3.20 -12.23
C ASN A 105 -4.45 2.58 -11.12
N LEU A 106 -3.87 2.26 -9.97
CA LEU A 106 -4.61 1.75 -8.83
C LEU A 106 -4.55 2.71 -7.64
N HIS A 107 -3.37 3.02 -7.11
CA HIS A 107 -3.26 3.84 -5.89
C HIS A 107 -3.72 5.28 -6.12
N ALA A 108 -3.28 5.94 -7.18
CA ALA A 108 -3.67 7.34 -7.43
C ALA A 108 -5.17 7.49 -7.67
N PRO A 109 -5.85 6.67 -8.52
CA PRO A 109 -7.30 6.68 -8.64
C PRO A 109 -8.04 6.35 -7.35
N LEU A 110 -7.54 5.40 -6.56
CA LEU A 110 -8.14 5.07 -5.26
C LEU A 110 -8.13 6.25 -4.30
N MET A 111 -7.06 7.04 -4.27
CA MET A 111 -7.03 8.28 -3.49
C MET A 111 -8.07 9.30 -3.97
N GLN A 112 -8.41 9.31 -5.25
CA GLN A 112 -9.47 10.17 -5.79
C GLN A 112 -10.87 9.67 -5.41
N VAL A 113 -11.06 8.36 -5.19
CA VAL A 113 -12.29 7.83 -4.63
C VAL A 113 -12.47 8.22 -3.15
N PHE A 114 -11.38 8.20 -2.37
CA PHE A 114 -11.42 8.59 -0.96
C PHE A 114 -11.56 10.11 -0.75
N TYR A 115 -11.04 10.92 -1.65
CA TYR A 115 -11.00 12.38 -1.54
C TYR A 115 -11.48 13.05 -2.84
N PRO A 116 -12.70 12.74 -3.31
CA PRO A 116 -13.16 13.17 -4.63
C PRO A 116 -13.30 14.71 -4.73
N GLU A 117 -13.62 15.36 -3.64
CA GLU A 117 -13.74 16.82 -3.57
C GLU A 117 -12.42 17.55 -3.86
N ARG A 118 -11.28 16.90 -3.65
CA ARG A 118 -9.96 17.46 -3.94
C ARG A 118 -9.61 17.43 -5.42
N VAL A 119 -10.38 16.69 -6.24
CA VAL A 119 -10.14 16.55 -7.68
C VAL A 119 -10.85 17.66 -8.47
N ALA A 120 -12.13 17.87 -8.17
CA ALA A 120 -12.96 18.77 -8.98
C ALA A 120 -14.04 19.50 -8.17
N GLY A 121 -13.85 19.67 -6.85
CA GLY A 121 -14.83 20.29 -5.97
C GLY A 121 -15.92 19.32 -5.49
N ALA A 122 -16.64 19.73 -4.45
CA ALA A 122 -17.65 18.90 -3.80
C ALA A 122 -18.83 18.55 -4.74
N GLU A 123 -19.18 19.46 -5.64
CA GLU A 123 -20.26 19.32 -6.60
C GLU A 123 -20.02 18.22 -7.63
N CYS A 124 -18.74 17.89 -7.91
CA CYS A 124 -18.33 16.86 -8.84
C CYS A 124 -18.00 15.52 -8.17
N ALA A 125 -18.02 15.44 -6.84
CA ALA A 125 -17.55 14.28 -6.07
C ALA A 125 -18.19 12.97 -6.52
N VAL A 126 -19.49 12.93 -6.73
CA VAL A 126 -20.22 11.73 -7.18
C VAL A 126 -19.73 11.26 -8.56
N ALA A 127 -19.54 12.19 -9.51
CA ALA A 127 -19.07 11.86 -10.85
C ALA A 127 -17.61 11.38 -10.83
N VAL A 128 -16.76 11.97 -10.00
CA VAL A 128 -15.36 11.54 -9.80
C VAL A 128 -15.34 10.12 -9.25
N VAL A 129 -16.12 9.83 -8.20
CA VAL A 129 -16.19 8.48 -7.61
C VAL A 129 -16.65 7.45 -8.64
N ALA A 130 -17.74 7.74 -9.39
CA ALA A 130 -18.25 6.81 -10.39
C ALA A 130 -17.23 6.51 -11.48
N HIS A 131 -16.56 7.54 -12.00
CA HIS A 131 -15.53 7.38 -13.02
C HIS A 131 -14.32 6.58 -12.51
N GLN A 132 -13.80 6.94 -11.36
CA GLN A 132 -12.62 6.26 -10.80
C GLN A 132 -12.91 4.83 -10.34
N ALA A 133 -14.11 4.56 -9.84
CA ALA A 133 -14.55 3.21 -9.50
C ALA A 133 -14.52 2.28 -10.72
N THR A 134 -15.07 2.74 -11.86
CA THR A 134 -15.02 1.97 -13.12
C THR A 134 -13.56 1.70 -13.52
N LYS A 135 -12.69 2.72 -13.47
CA LYS A 135 -11.27 2.56 -13.79
C LYS A 135 -10.57 1.58 -12.87
N LEU A 136 -10.82 1.66 -11.57
CA LEU A 136 -10.24 0.72 -10.60
C LEU A 136 -10.65 -0.73 -10.90
N GLN A 137 -11.93 -0.98 -11.18
CA GLN A 137 -12.39 -2.32 -11.54
C GLN A 137 -11.72 -2.85 -12.81
N GLU A 138 -11.63 -2.02 -13.87
CA GLU A 138 -10.91 -2.36 -15.10
C GLU A 138 -9.45 -2.71 -14.84
N HIS A 139 -8.74 -1.87 -14.07
CA HIS A 139 -7.32 -2.05 -13.81
C HIS A 139 -7.02 -3.21 -12.85
N PHE A 140 -7.87 -3.49 -11.87
CA PHE A 140 -7.74 -4.69 -11.04
C PHE A 140 -8.02 -5.96 -11.85
N ALA A 141 -8.99 -5.95 -12.77
CA ALA A 141 -9.23 -7.08 -13.68
C ALA A 141 -8.01 -7.36 -14.59
N ILE A 142 -7.36 -6.31 -15.10
CA ILE A 142 -6.12 -6.44 -15.87
C ILE A 142 -4.99 -7.03 -15.01
N LEU A 143 -4.87 -6.59 -13.75
CA LEU A 143 -3.87 -7.14 -12.83
C LEU A 143 -4.16 -8.61 -12.51
N ASP A 144 -5.41 -8.97 -12.23
CA ASP A 144 -5.82 -10.35 -11.95
C ASP A 144 -5.56 -11.28 -13.14
N GLN A 145 -5.86 -10.82 -14.37
CA GLN A 145 -5.53 -11.55 -15.60
C GLN A 145 -4.03 -11.75 -15.78
N MET A 146 -3.21 -10.76 -15.43
CA MET A 146 -1.75 -10.92 -15.44
C MET A 146 -1.32 -11.99 -14.44
N VAL A 147 -1.87 -11.99 -13.24
CA VAL A 147 -1.58 -13.01 -12.23
C VAL A 147 -1.97 -14.39 -12.72
N ALA A 148 -3.16 -14.54 -13.32
CA ALA A 148 -3.64 -15.82 -13.88
C ALA A 148 -2.73 -16.36 -15.00
N ARG A 149 -2.17 -15.47 -15.83
CA ARG A 149 -1.34 -15.85 -16.98
C ARG A 149 0.12 -16.11 -16.60
N ASP A 150 0.70 -15.22 -15.81
CA ASP A 150 2.15 -15.15 -15.61
C ASP A 150 2.61 -15.70 -14.24
N ALA A 151 1.72 -15.72 -13.25
CA ALA A 151 1.97 -16.15 -11.86
C ALA A 151 3.38 -15.76 -11.33
N PRO A 152 3.76 -14.47 -11.37
CA PRO A 152 5.14 -14.08 -11.12
C PRO A 152 5.53 -14.32 -9.65
N ASP A 153 6.73 -14.87 -9.41
CA ASP A 153 7.21 -15.20 -8.06
C ASP A 153 7.20 -14.02 -7.08
N TRP A 154 7.46 -12.82 -7.57
CA TRP A 154 7.44 -11.60 -6.75
C TRP A 154 6.03 -11.15 -6.32
N LEU A 155 4.99 -11.82 -6.78
CA LEU A 155 3.61 -11.61 -6.34
C LEU A 155 3.01 -12.88 -5.71
N SER A 156 3.36 -14.06 -6.20
CA SER A 156 2.69 -15.32 -5.86
C SER A 156 3.46 -16.18 -4.85
N ALA A 157 4.78 -16.30 -4.97
CA ALA A 157 5.56 -17.27 -4.20
C ALA A 157 6.03 -16.75 -2.83
N ARG A 158 6.24 -15.45 -2.68
CA ARG A 158 6.78 -14.83 -1.47
C ARG A 158 6.17 -13.45 -1.20
N PRO A 159 6.00 -13.08 0.10
CA PRO A 159 5.66 -11.71 0.45
C PRO A 159 6.69 -10.73 -0.14
N SER A 160 6.21 -9.66 -0.75
CA SER A 160 7.03 -8.63 -1.37
C SER A 160 6.42 -7.25 -1.15
N ILE A 161 7.16 -6.19 -1.49
CA ILE A 161 6.60 -4.84 -1.47
C ILE A 161 5.42 -4.71 -2.42
N PHE A 162 5.40 -5.46 -3.51
CA PHE A 162 4.31 -5.43 -4.49
C PHE A 162 3.06 -6.13 -3.97
N SER A 163 3.20 -7.35 -3.44
CA SER A 163 2.06 -8.13 -2.94
C SER A 163 1.37 -7.42 -1.77
N PHE A 164 2.12 -6.83 -0.85
CA PHE A 164 1.55 -6.03 0.23
C PHE A 164 0.91 -4.73 -0.28
N TYR A 165 1.51 -4.09 -1.28
CA TYR A 165 0.94 -2.87 -1.85
C TYR A 165 -0.45 -3.14 -2.44
N VAL A 166 -0.56 -4.16 -3.27
CA VAL A 166 -1.85 -4.57 -3.87
C VAL A 166 -2.83 -5.05 -2.80
N GLY A 167 -2.38 -5.87 -1.86
CA GLY A 167 -3.22 -6.40 -0.79
C GLY A 167 -3.88 -5.30 0.05
N VAL A 168 -3.15 -4.26 0.42
CA VAL A 168 -3.71 -3.13 1.18
C VAL A 168 -4.71 -2.33 0.35
N MET A 169 -4.50 -2.17 -0.95
CA MET A 169 -5.50 -1.52 -1.80
C MET A 169 -6.80 -2.34 -1.90
N VAL A 170 -6.71 -3.67 -2.02
CA VAL A 170 -7.89 -4.54 -1.96
C VAL A 170 -8.58 -4.46 -0.60
N ARG A 171 -7.79 -4.44 0.50
CA ARG A 171 -8.31 -4.18 1.84
C ARG A 171 -9.18 -2.92 1.86
N TRP A 172 -8.65 -1.78 1.41
CA TRP A 172 -9.38 -0.51 1.43
C TRP A 172 -10.65 -0.53 0.56
N LEU A 173 -10.58 -1.15 -0.62
CA LEU A 173 -11.74 -1.29 -1.50
C LEU A 173 -12.83 -2.18 -0.89
N SER A 174 -12.45 -3.23 -0.15
CA SER A 174 -13.40 -4.11 0.53
C SER A 174 -14.15 -3.42 1.67
N GLY A 175 -13.57 -2.36 2.24
CA GLY A 175 -14.18 -1.55 3.30
C GLY A 175 -15.33 -0.65 2.84
N PHE A 176 -15.52 -0.43 1.56
CA PHE A 176 -16.69 0.30 1.07
C PHE A 176 -17.99 -0.48 1.33
N PRO A 177 -19.10 0.20 1.65
CA PRO A 177 -20.40 -0.46 1.86
C PRO A 177 -20.85 -1.30 0.68
N ALA A 178 -21.67 -2.31 0.92
CA ALA A 178 -22.31 -3.07 -0.15
C ALA A 178 -23.08 -2.13 -1.08
N GLY A 179 -22.90 -2.30 -2.39
CA GLY A 179 -23.49 -1.44 -3.42
C GLY A 179 -22.68 -0.17 -3.75
N HIS A 180 -21.61 0.13 -3.02
CA HIS A 180 -20.73 1.24 -3.39
C HIS A 180 -19.99 0.91 -4.71
N PRO A 181 -19.93 1.82 -5.71
CA PRO A 181 -19.37 1.52 -7.03
C PRO A 181 -17.88 1.13 -6.99
N ALA A 182 -17.11 1.60 -6.02
CA ALA A 182 -15.71 1.24 -5.89
C ALA A 182 -15.46 -0.01 -5.03
N ARG A 183 -16.52 -0.65 -4.46
CA ARG A 183 -16.33 -1.85 -3.66
C ARG A 183 -15.75 -2.97 -4.54
N LEU A 184 -14.68 -3.57 -4.06
CA LEU A 184 -14.02 -4.72 -4.67
C LEU A 184 -13.43 -5.58 -3.55
N THR A 185 -13.61 -6.89 -3.67
CA THR A 185 -13.19 -7.87 -2.68
C THR A 185 -12.30 -8.93 -3.32
N THR A 186 -11.69 -9.78 -2.53
CA THR A 186 -10.91 -10.92 -3.04
C THR A 186 -11.75 -11.91 -3.86
N ALA A 187 -13.08 -11.96 -3.65
CA ALA A 187 -13.98 -12.80 -4.45
C ALA A 187 -14.11 -12.32 -5.90
N ASP A 188 -13.87 -11.03 -6.16
CA ASP A 188 -13.91 -10.44 -7.50
C ASP A 188 -12.59 -10.64 -8.26
N LEU A 189 -11.56 -11.21 -7.60
CA LEU A 189 -10.19 -11.38 -8.08
C LEU A 189 -9.78 -12.87 -7.99
N PRO A 190 -10.26 -13.74 -8.89
CA PRO A 190 -10.10 -15.19 -8.77
C PRO A 190 -8.65 -15.68 -8.79
N ALA A 191 -7.72 -14.97 -9.43
CA ALA A 191 -6.31 -15.32 -9.43
C ALA A 191 -5.54 -14.67 -8.26
N LEU A 192 -5.81 -13.42 -7.95
CA LEU A 192 -5.13 -12.67 -6.91
C LEU A 192 -5.68 -12.99 -5.51
N GLY A 193 -6.98 -13.23 -5.37
CA GLY A 193 -7.63 -13.48 -4.08
C GLY A 193 -6.99 -14.60 -3.26
N PRO A 194 -6.74 -15.81 -3.82
CA PRO A 194 -6.03 -16.88 -3.11
C PRO A 194 -4.61 -16.50 -2.67
N ILE A 195 -3.91 -15.69 -3.45
CA ILE A 195 -2.59 -15.17 -3.09
C ILE A 195 -2.67 -14.26 -1.87
N LEU A 196 -3.65 -13.36 -1.84
CA LEU A 196 -3.86 -12.46 -0.70
C LEU A 196 -4.27 -13.23 0.56
N ALA A 197 -5.08 -14.27 0.43
CA ALA A 197 -5.45 -15.16 1.52
C ALA A 197 -4.22 -15.89 2.11
N GLN A 198 -3.30 -16.32 1.27
CA GLN A 198 -2.04 -16.89 1.73
C GLN A 198 -1.11 -15.83 2.34
N LEU A 199 -1.06 -14.64 1.74
CA LEU A 199 -0.20 -13.55 2.17
C LEU A 199 -0.51 -13.09 3.59
N GLU A 200 -1.77 -13.03 4.00
CA GLU A 200 -2.16 -12.63 5.35
C GLU A 200 -1.77 -13.63 6.45
N THR A 201 -1.35 -14.86 6.09
CA THR A 201 -0.86 -15.85 7.05
C THR A 201 0.62 -15.67 7.42
N CYS A 202 1.37 -14.85 6.69
CA CYS A 202 2.79 -14.63 7.01
C CYS A 202 2.97 -13.81 8.31
N SER A 203 4.09 -14.01 8.99
CA SER A 203 4.37 -13.35 10.27
C SER A 203 4.29 -11.83 10.20
N ALA A 204 4.82 -11.22 9.14
CA ALA A 204 4.78 -9.77 8.95
C ALA A 204 3.34 -9.23 8.89
N ALA A 205 2.44 -9.93 8.20
CA ALA A 205 1.02 -9.56 8.12
C ALA A 205 0.32 -9.71 9.47
N GLN A 206 0.58 -10.81 10.19
CA GLN A 206 0.01 -11.06 11.52
C GLN A 206 0.50 -10.06 12.58
N ASP A 207 1.78 -9.71 12.55
CA ASP A 207 2.35 -8.71 13.46
C ASP A 207 1.75 -7.31 13.20
N VAL A 208 1.55 -6.94 11.94
CA VAL A 208 0.92 -5.66 11.59
C VAL A 208 -0.56 -5.66 11.92
N ALA A 209 -1.29 -6.76 11.66
CA ALA A 209 -2.68 -6.90 12.08
C ALA A 209 -2.85 -6.64 13.59
N LYS A 210 -2.01 -7.26 14.41
CA LYS A 210 -1.99 -7.05 15.86
C LYS A 210 -1.66 -5.60 16.24
N ALA A 211 -0.66 -5.00 15.59
CA ALA A 211 -0.24 -3.62 15.87
C ALA A 211 -1.30 -2.59 15.49
N GLU A 212 -2.06 -2.85 14.43
CA GLU A 212 -3.18 -1.98 13.99
C GLU A 212 -4.50 -2.28 14.72
N GLY A 213 -4.57 -3.34 15.53
CA GLY A 213 -5.81 -3.77 16.16
C GLY A 213 -6.83 -4.36 15.18
N CYS A 214 -6.35 -4.88 14.05
CA CYS A 214 -7.19 -5.46 13.01
C CYS A 214 -7.40 -6.97 13.23
N ALA A 215 -8.41 -7.54 12.56
CA ALA A 215 -8.53 -8.98 12.42
C ALA A 215 -7.32 -9.56 11.67
N PRO A 216 -6.94 -10.83 11.89
CA PRO A 216 -5.81 -11.45 11.20
C PRO A 216 -6.01 -11.58 9.68
N THR A 217 -7.27 -11.55 9.21
CA THR A 217 -7.67 -11.59 7.81
C THR A 217 -7.63 -10.20 7.19
N ILE A 218 -6.43 -9.57 7.19
CA ILE A 218 -6.26 -8.15 6.83
C ILE A 218 -6.57 -7.81 5.37
N PHE A 219 -6.60 -8.78 4.47
CA PHE A 219 -6.88 -8.56 3.04
C PHE A 219 -8.20 -9.19 2.59
N THR A 220 -8.61 -10.32 3.19
CA THR A 220 -9.76 -11.10 2.70
C THR A 220 -11.05 -10.78 3.45
N ALA A 221 -10.97 -10.45 4.73
CA ALA A 221 -12.10 -10.06 5.56
C ALA A 221 -11.67 -8.94 6.51
N ALA A 222 -11.34 -7.80 5.93
CA ALA A 222 -10.65 -6.71 6.62
C ALA A 222 -11.57 -5.89 7.54
N TYR A 223 -12.88 -5.90 7.32
CA TYR A 223 -13.89 -5.11 8.03
C TYR A 223 -15.15 -5.92 8.33
#